data_59bed21bec18c4737c98c2df6f40c3e9
#
_entry.id   59bed21bec18c4737c98c2df6f40c3e9
#
_cell.length_a   1.000
_cell.length_b   1.000
_cell.length_c   1.000
_cell.angle_alpha   90.00
_cell.angle_beta   90.00
_cell.angle_gamma   90.00
#
_symmetry.space_group_name_H-M   'P 1'
#
loop_
_entity.id
_entity.type
_entity.pdbx_description
1 polymer ?
#
loop_
_entity_poly.entity_id
_entity_poly.type
_entity_poly.pdbx_seq_one_letter_code
_entity_poly.pdbx_strand_id
1 'polypeptide(L)'
;HLAAMGMRYWQVLPVNPTDFFRSPYAGPSAFAGNIDLLPESHEELAADFETWKARGGEDADPLYTAFKHRNADWLEKYCVYMAVKKNFEGESRHDWPADVARYNEHLIDDKRFHDEAELQAYMQYRFDLAWCELMNYAHKKGIEVIGDIPMYVSDDSADAWSEPENFWLSDTGKAIEISGAPPDNFAPEGQV
;
A
#
# COMPACT_ATOMS: atom_id res chain seq x y z
N HIS A 1 -27.10 -2.23 6.86
CA HIS A 1 -27.87 -0.97 6.95
C HIS A 1 -28.21 -0.43 5.55
N LEU A 2 -27.25 -0.19 4.64
CA LEU A 2 -27.50 0.42 3.31
C LEU A 2 -28.60 -0.29 2.53
N ALA A 3 -28.54 -1.63 2.41
CA ALA A 3 -29.56 -2.40 1.71
C ALA A 3 -30.95 -2.25 2.35
N ALA A 4 -31.04 -2.21 3.69
CA ALA A 4 -32.30 -2.00 4.40
C ALA A 4 -32.90 -0.59 4.21
N MET A 5 -32.06 0.38 3.81
CA MET A 5 -32.45 1.74 3.45
C MET A 5 -32.81 1.89 1.96
N GLY A 6 -32.76 0.80 1.19
CA GLY A 6 -33.04 0.81 -0.25
C GLY A 6 -31.91 1.35 -1.12
N MET A 7 -30.71 1.53 -0.55
CA MET A 7 -29.52 1.95 -1.31
C MET A 7 -29.05 0.81 -2.22
N ARG A 8 -28.45 1.17 -3.35
CA ARG A 8 -27.85 0.23 -4.31
C ARG A 8 -26.35 0.44 -4.47
N TYR A 9 -25.86 1.62 -4.13
CA TYR A 9 -24.46 2.01 -4.32
C TYR A 9 -23.86 2.45 -2.99
N TRP A 10 -22.61 2.08 -2.80
CA TRP A 10 -21.77 2.55 -1.70
C TRP A 10 -20.49 3.14 -2.28
N GLN A 11 -20.37 4.46 -2.24
CA GLN A 11 -19.14 5.14 -2.65
C GLN A 11 -18.14 5.14 -1.49
N VAL A 12 -16.91 4.77 -1.78
CA VAL A 12 -15.80 4.74 -0.82
C VAL A 12 -14.64 5.58 -1.36
N LEU A 13 -13.83 6.10 -0.45
CA LEU A 13 -12.54 6.70 -0.78
C LEU A 13 -11.54 5.60 -1.18
N PRO A 14 -10.36 5.97 -1.75
CA PRO A 14 -9.32 4.99 -2.01
C PRO A 14 -8.97 4.20 -0.74
N VAL A 15 -8.80 2.90 -0.88
CA VAL A 15 -8.51 1.98 0.23
C VAL A 15 -7.02 1.64 0.36
N ASN A 16 -6.16 2.41 -0.30
CA ASN A 16 -4.71 2.30 -0.21
C ASN A 16 -4.16 2.93 1.09
N PRO A 17 -2.91 2.64 1.45
CA PRO A 17 -2.27 3.23 2.63
C PRO A 17 -2.26 4.75 2.56
N THR A 18 -2.38 5.38 3.72
CA THR A 18 -2.46 6.84 3.83
C THR A 18 -1.09 7.46 4.13
N ASP A 19 -0.97 8.76 3.89
CA ASP A 19 0.13 9.57 4.38
C ASP A 19 0.04 9.83 5.90
N PHE A 20 0.95 10.67 6.41
CA PHE A 20 0.95 11.10 7.81
C PHE A 20 -0.34 11.83 8.23
N PHE A 21 -1.00 12.54 7.31
CA PHE A 21 -2.26 13.24 7.54
C PHE A 21 -3.49 12.34 7.37
N ARG A 22 -3.29 11.05 7.16
CA ARG A 22 -4.33 10.05 6.87
C ARG A 22 -5.06 10.31 5.56
N SER A 23 -4.40 10.94 4.59
CA SER A 23 -4.90 11.10 3.24
C SER A 23 -4.56 9.88 2.38
N PRO A 24 -5.52 9.24 1.73
CA PRO A 24 -5.24 8.16 0.79
C PRO A 24 -4.73 8.63 -0.57
N TYR A 25 -4.72 9.96 -0.81
CA TYR A 25 -4.34 10.54 -2.09
C TYR A 25 -2.84 10.88 -2.21
N ALA A 26 -2.09 10.75 -1.14
CA ALA A 26 -0.64 10.99 -1.11
C ALA A 26 0.09 9.88 -0.33
N GLY A 27 -0.45 8.67 -0.38
CA GLY A 27 0.09 7.52 0.34
C GLY A 27 1.36 6.94 -0.29
N PRO A 28 1.96 5.96 0.39
CA PRO A 28 3.19 5.31 -0.07
C PRO A 28 2.99 4.34 -1.23
N SER A 29 1.76 4.06 -1.66
CA SER A 29 1.44 3.26 -2.85
C SER A 29 0.02 3.52 -3.33
N ALA A 30 -0.18 3.47 -4.66
CA ALA A 30 -1.49 3.47 -5.30
C ALA A 30 -2.14 2.06 -5.36
N PHE A 31 -1.38 1.00 -5.14
CA PHE A 31 -1.81 -0.39 -5.36
C PHE A 31 -2.07 -1.16 -4.07
N ALA A 32 -1.26 -0.92 -3.04
CA ALA A 32 -1.37 -1.63 -1.78
C ALA A 32 -2.67 -1.29 -1.03
N GLY A 33 -3.19 -2.27 -0.28
CA GLY A 33 -4.31 -2.05 0.63
C GLY A 33 -3.87 -1.45 1.95
N ASN A 34 -4.70 -0.59 2.53
CA ASN A 34 -4.46 0.00 3.85
C ASN A 34 -4.82 -1.01 4.95
N ILE A 35 -3.79 -1.61 5.54
CA ILE A 35 -3.96 -2.61 6.60
C ILE A 35 -4.56 -2.04 7.89
N ASP A 36 -4.51 -0.72 8.11
CA ASP A 36 -5.19 -0.07 9.23
C ASP A 36 -6.73 -0.11 9.13
N LEU A 37 -7.27 -0.53 7.99
CA LEU A 37 -8.70 -0.78 7.81
C LEU A 37 -9.11 -2.18 8.28
N LEU A 38 -8.17 -3.07 8.58
CA LEU A 38 -8.44 -4.37 9.17
C LEU A 38 -8.82 -4.23 10.64
N PRO A 39 -9.62 -5.15 11.18
CA PRO A 39 -9.93 -5.18 12.62
C PRO A 39 -8.72 -5.59 13.47
N GLU A 40 -7.78 -6.33 12.92
CA GLU A 40 -6.56 -6.79 13.59
C GLU A 40 -5.51 -5.69 13.64
N SER A 41 -4.79 -5.57 14.75
CA SER A 41 -3.62 -4.71 14.87
C SER A 41 -2.42 -5.27 14.11
N HIS A 42 -1.41 -4.43 13.88
CA HIS A 42 -0.14 -4.88 13.27
C HIS A 42 0.53 -6.00 14.07
N GLU A 43 0.48 -5.95 15.40
CA GLU A 43 1.03 -7.00 16.28
C GLU A 43 0.26 -8.31 16.14
N GLU A 44 -1.07 -8.25 16.04
CA GLU A 44 -1.90 -9.43 15.83
C GLU A 44 -1.64 -10.05 14.45
N LEU A 45 -1.52 -9.25 13.40
CA LEU A 45 -1.16 -9.72 12.06
C LEU A 45 0.23 -10.35 12.02
N ALA A 46 1.21 -9.78 12.74
CA ALA A 46 2.55 -10.36 12.85
C ALA A 46 2.54 -11.71 13.60
N ALA A 47 1.76 -11.83 14.68
CA ALA A 47 1.62 -13.10 15.40
C ALA A 47 0.90 -14.17 14.56
N ASP A 48 -0.09 -13.77 13.77
CA ASP A 48 -0.79 -14.65 12.83
C ASP A 48 0.14 -15.11 11.68
N PHE A 49 0.99 -14.23 11.18
CA PHE A 49 2.02 -14.56 10.20
C PHE A 49 2.97 -15.66 10.70
N GLU A 50 3.48 -15.55 11.94
CA GLU A 50 4.33 -16.58 12.52
C GLU A 50 3.58 -17.93 12.66
N THR A 51 2.30 -17.87 13.02
CA THR A 51 1.46 -19.06 13.09
C THR A 51 1.23 -19.67 11.71
N TRP A 52 0.99 -18.85 10.69
CA TRP A 52 0.81 -19.26 9.30
C TRP A 52 2.10 -19.89 8.75
N LYS A 53 3.28 -19.30 8.98
CA LYS A 53 4.57 -19.89 8.63
C LYS A 53 4.78 -21.27 9.27
N ALA A 54 4.47 -21.41 10.55
CA ALA A 54 4.59 -22.68 11.28
C ALA A 54 3.69 -23.78 10.72
N ARG A 55 2.61 -23.44 10.00
CA ARG A 55 1.70 -24.39 9.34
C ARG A 55 2.10 -24.72 7.89
N GLY A 56 3.25 -24.26 7.44
CA GLY A 56 3.78 -24.51 6.10
C GLY A 56 3.82 -23.26 5.20
N GLY A 57 3.29 -22.12 5.67
CA GLY A 57 3.39 -20.85 4.97
C GLY A 57 2.86 -20.92 3.53
N GLU A 58 3.61 -20.32 2.61
CA GLU A 58 3.27 -20.27 1.17
C GLU A 58 3.06 -21.66 0.55
N ASP A 59 3.88 -22.64 0.91
CA ASP A 59 3.81 -24.00 0.36
C ASP A 59 2.48 -24.70 0.71
N ALA A 60 1.86 -24.32 1.81
CA ALA A 60 0.61 -24.87 2.29
C ALA A 60 -0.62 -24.01 1.96
N ASP A 61 -0.43 -22.83 1.36
CA ASP A 61 -1.51 -21.86 1.08
C ASP A 61 -1.60 -21.49 -0.40
N PRO A 62 -2.33 -22.26 -1.21
CA PRO A 62 -2.53 -21.95 -2.63
C PRO A 62 -3.20 -20.59 -2.90
N LEU A 63 -3.97 -20.06 -1.94
CA LEU A 63 -4.62 -18.75 -2.10
C LEU A 63 -3.57 -17.64 -1.97
N TYR A 64 -2.60 -17.77 -1.09
CA TYR A 64 -1.48 -16.85 -0.97
C TYR A 64 -0.63 -16.85 -2.25
N THR A 65 -0.28 -18.03 -2.76
CA THR A 65 0.45 -18.16 -4.05
C THR A 65 -0.33 -17.49 -5.19
N ALA A 66 -1.64 -17.71 -5.27
CA ALA A 66 -2.49 -17.07 -6.28
C ALA A 66 -2.57 -15.55 -6.09
N PHE A 67 -2.60 -15.06 -4.85
CA PHE A 67 -2.55 -13.63 -4.52
C PHE A 67 -1.23 -13.01 -5.00
N LYS A 68 -0.08 -13.58 -4.68
CA LYS A 68 1.23 -13.11 -5.15
C LYS A 68 1.29 -13.03 -6.67
N HIS A 69 0.78 -14.06 -7.35
CA HIS A 69 0.80 -14.11 -8.80
C HIS A 69 -0.06 -13.01 -9.45
N ARG A 70 -1.24 -12.73 -8.88
CA ARG A 70 -2.11 -11.65 -9.39
C ARG A 70 -1.53 -10.26 -9.19
N ASN A 71 -0.66 -10.09 -8.20
CA ASN A 71 -0.12 -8.80 -7.77
C ASN A 71 1.39 -8.67 -8.02
N ALA A 72 1.96 -9.54 -8.87
CA ALA A 72 3.41 -9.63 -9.10
C ALA A 72 4.02 -8.31 -9.61
N ASP A 73 3.24 -7.48 -10.30
CA ASP A 73 3.73 -6.23 -10.88
C ASP A 73 4.14 -5.18 -9.82
N TRP A 74 3.51 -5.20 -8.64
CA TRP A 74 3.69 -4.18 -7.62
C TRP A 74 4.05 -4.72 -6.22
N LEU A 75 3.53 -5.91 -5.84
CA LEU A 75 3.54 -6.40 -4.46
C LEU A 75 4.95 -6.50 -3.88
N GLU A 76 5.85 -7.14 -4.60
CA GLU A 76 7.22 -7.36 -4.15
C GLU A 76 7.98 -6.05 -3.96
N LYS A 77 7.85 -5.14 -4.92
CA LYS A 77 8.45 -3.78 -4.85
C LYS A 77 7.94 -3.00 -3.65
N TYR A 78 6.63 -3.02 -3.41
CA TYR A 78 6.01 -2.40 -2.25
C TYR A 78 6.50 -3.00 -0.93
N CYS A 79 6.55 -4.33 -0.84
CA CYS A 79 6.97 -5.01 0.39
C CYS A 79 8.43 -4.71 0.73
N VAL A 80 9.32 -4.72 -0.26
CA VAL A 80 10.72 -4.34 -0.07
C VAL A 80 10.84 -2.87 0.31
N TYR A 81 10.10 -1.95 -0.34
CA TYR A 81 10.08 -0.54 0.04
C TYR A 81 9.68 -0.34 1.50
N MET A 82 8.62 -1.00 1.96
CA MET A 82 8.14 -0.90 3.34
C MET A 82 9.15 -1.50 4.34
N ALA A 83 9.83 -2.58 3.97
CA ALA A 83 10.88 -3.18 4.78
C ALA A 83 12.10 -2.26 4.91
N VAL A 84 12.52 -1.62 3.82
CA VAL A 84 13.59 -0.60 3.83
C VAL A 84 13.15 0.58 4.69
N LYS A 85 11.94 1.10 4.49
CA LYS A 85 11.42 2.24 5.25
C LYS A 85 11.37 1.97 6.76
N LYS A 86 10.96 0.76 7.15
CA LYS A 86 10.98 0.33 8.55
C LYS A 86 12.40 0.23 9.10
N ASN A 87 13.34 -0.29 8.33
CA ASN A 87 14.75 -0.41 8.74
C ASN A 87 15.41 0.96 8.99
N PHE A 88 14.95 2.00 8.31
CA PHE A 88 15.37 3.39 8.49
C PHE A 88 14.33 4.22 9.27
N GLU A 89 13.61 3.60 10.21
CA GLU A 89 12.72 4.25 11.18
C GLU A 89 11.66 5.19 10.54
N GLY A 90 11.26 4.93 9.30
CA GLY A 90 10.29 5.72 8.58
C GLY A 90 10.84 6.96 7.87
N GLU A 91 12.16 7.16 7.87
CA GLU A 91 12.82 8.25 7.15
C GLU A 91 12.42 8.26 5.66
N SER A 92 12.45 9.45 5.07
CA SER A 92 12.21 9.61 3.64
C SER A 92 13.25 8.86 2.80
N ARG A 93 12.82 8.25 1.69
CA ARG A 93 13.72 7.60 0.75
C ARG A 93 14.82 8.53 0.22
N HIS A 94 14.59 9.83 0.27
CA HIS A 94 15.58 10.84 -0.14
C HIS A 94 16.78 10.93 0.80
N ASP A 95 16.62 10.44 2.03
CA ASP A 95 17.67 10.44 3.06
C ASP A 95 18.29 9.06 3.24
N TRP A 96 17.85 8.05 2.48
CA TRP A 96 18.38 6.71 2.54
C TRP A 96 19.79 6.59 1.96
N PRO A 97 20.61 5.66 2.44
CA PRO A 97 21.91 5.33 1.85
C PRO A 97 21.80 4.96 0.37
N ALA A 98 22.88 5.24 -0.38
CA ALA A 98 22.89 5.09 -1.82
C ALA A 98 22.59 3.67 -2.33
N ASP A 99 22.86 2.64 -1.54
CA ASP A 99 22.60 1.23 -1.88
C ASP A 99 21.11 0.87 -1.88
N VAL A 100 20.27 1.67 -1.21
CA VAL A 100 18.81 1.46 -1.12
C VAL A 100 18.00 2.67 -1.59
N ALA A 101 18.62 3.82 -1.84
CA ALA A 101 17.94 5.04 -2.28
C ALA A 101 17.23 4.89 -3.64
N ARG A 102 17.62 3.91 -4.43
CA ARG A 102 16.99 3.52 -5.70
C ARG A 102 16.70 2.04 -5.70
N TYR A 103 15.54 1.65 -6.21
CA TYR A 103 15.19 0.25 -6.37
C TYR A 103 16.20 -0.48 -7.29
N ASN A 104 16.54 -1.68 -6.88
CA ASN A 104 17.22 -2.67 -7.72
C ASN A 104 16.80 -4.08 -7.25
N GLU A 105 16.81 -5.03 -8.16
CA GLU A 105 16.32 -6.40 -7.93
C GLU A 105 17.08 -7.14 -6.82
N HIS A 106 18.32 -6.76 -6.52
CA HIS A 106 19.10 -7.39 -5.43
C HIS A 106 18.53 -7.11 -4.05
N LEU A 107 17.69 -6.06 -3.90
CA LEU A 107 17.04 -5.74 -2.63
C LEU A 107 15.98 -6.78 -2.24
N ILE A 108 15.44 -7.52 -3.20
CA ILE A 108 14.46 -8.59 -2.96
C ILE A 108 15.08 -9.71 -2.12
N ASP A 109 16.31 -10.09 -2.46
CA ASP A 109 17.04 -11.16 -1.77
C ASP A 109 17.92 -10.64 -0.61
N ASP A 110 17.85 -9.35 -0.30
CA ASP A 110 18.67 -8.77 0.76
C ASP A 110 18.16 -9.19 2.14
N LYS A 111 18.99 -9.93 2.86
CA LYS A 111 18.65 -10.47 4.18
C LYS A 111 18.28 -9.41 5.23
N ARG A 112 18.68 -8.16 5.01
CA ARG A 112 18.31 -7.05 5.90
C ARG A 112 16.81 -6.78 5.88
N PHE A 113 16.14 -7.07 4.76
CA PHE A 113 14.77 -6.67 4.50
C PHE A 113 13.82 -7.85 4.30
N HIS A 114 14.36 -9.04 4.05
CA HIS A 114 13.59 -10.22 3.63
C HIS A 114 12.45 -10.56 4.60
N ASP A 115 12.73 -10.75 5.88
CA ASP A 115 11.72 -11.16 6.86
C ASP A 115 10.58 -10.13 7.00
N GLU A 116 10.93 -8.84 6.94
CA GLU A 116 9.94 -7.78 6.99
C GLU A 116 9.13 -7.70 5.69
N ALA A 117 9.78 -7.89 4.53
CA ALA A 117 9.09 -7.90 3.25
C ALA A 117 8.09 -9.07 3.15
N GLU A 118 8.43 -10.25 3.67
CA GLU A 118 7.49 -11.38 3.77
C GLU A 118 6.29 -11.05 4.68
N LEU A 119 6.52 -10.42 5.82
CA LEU A 119 5.45 -9.97 6.70
C LEU A 119 4.52 -8.95 6.01
N GLN A 120 5.09 -7.98 5.29
CA GLN A 120 4.32 -7.00 4.53
C GLN A 120 3.48 -7.68 3.44
N ALA A 121 4.02 -8.66 2.72
CA ALA A 121 3.28 -9.42 1.72
C ALA A 121 2.12 -10.21 2.34
N TYR A 122 2.34 -10.81 3.51
CA TYR A 122 1.28 -11.49 4.25
C TYR A 122 0.19 -10.52 4.72
N MET A 123 0.55 -9.35 5.23
CA MET A 123 -0.42 -8.32 5.63
C MET A 123 -1.28 -7.86 4.44
N GLN A 124 -0.69 -7.69 3.26
CA GLN A 124 -1.43 -7.37 2.04
C GLN A 124 -2.36 -8.51 1.61
N TYR A 125 -1.95 -9.74 1.78
CA TYR A 125 -2.82 -10.90 1.55
C TYR A 125 -4.02 -10.93 2.50
N ARG A 126 -3.82 -10.63 3.78
CA ARG A 126 -4.91 -10.55 4.77
C ARG A 126 -5.90 -9.44 4.40
N PHE A 127 -5.39 -8.30 3.92
CA PHE A 127 -6.23 -7.22 3.39
C PHE A 127 -7.04 -7.69 2.17
N ASP A 128 -6.41 -8.35 1.19
CA ASP A 128 -7.09 -8.88 -0.02
C ASP A 128 -8.24 -9.83 0.36
N LEU A 129 -8.00 -10.74 1.31
CA LEU A 129 -9.03 -11.66 1.79
C LEU A 129 -10.21 -10.91 2.43
N ALA A 130 -9.94 -9.97 3.33
CA ALA A 130 -10.98 -9.20 4.02
C ALA A 130 -11.77 -8.32 3.03
N TRP A 131 -11.08 -7.69 2.08
CA TRP A 131 -11.69 -6.88 1.03
C TRP A 131 -12.59 -7.73 0.12
N CYS A 132 -12.12 -8.89 -0.33
CA CYS A 132 -12.92 -9.82 -1.12
C CYS A 132 -14.16 -10.31 -0.36
N GLU A 133 -14.04 -10.60 0.93
CA GLU A 133 -15.18 -10.99 1.76
C GLU A 133 -16.21 -9.87 1.87
N LEU A 134 -15.76 -8.63 2.13
CA LEU A 134 -16.62 -7.44 2.19
C LEU A 134 -17.34 -7.21 0.87
N MET A 135 -16.64 -7.29 -0.27
CA MET A 135 -17.24 -7.13 -1.60
C MET A 135 -18.28 -8.20 -1.88
N ASN A 136 -17.97 -9.47 -1.59
CA ASN A 136 -18.92 -10.56 -1.72
C ASN A 136 -20.16 -10.37 -0.84
N TYR A 137 -19.98 -9.89 0.38
CA TYR A 137 -21.10 -9.59 1.26
C TYR A 137 -21.97 -8.44 0.75
N ALA A 138 -21.36 -7.34 0.27
CA ALA A 138 -22.06 -6.20 -0.29
C ALA A 138 -22.89 -6.63 -1.52
N HIS A 139 -22.29 -7.34 -2.45
CA HIS A 139 -22.95 -7.85 -3.65
C HIS A 139 -24.13 -8.78 -3.34
N LYS A 140 -23.97 -9.69 -2.38
CA LYS A 140 -25.07 -10.57 -1.90
C LYS A 140 -26.25 -9.77 -1.32
N LYS A 141 -25.99 -8.54 -0.85
CA LYS A 141 -27.04 -7.64 -0.35
C LYS A 141 -27.59 -6.69 -1.42
N GLY A 142 -27.15 -6.82 -2.68
CA GLY A 142 -27.53 -5.96 -3.79
C GLY A 142 -26.89 -4.55 -3.73
N ILE A 143 -25.75 -4.42 -3.05
CA ILE A 143 -24.97 -3.20 -2.98
C ILE A 143 -23.76 -3.32 -3.92
N GLU A 144 -23.64 -2.38 -4.83
CA GLU A 144 -22.44 -2.19 -5.67
C GLU A 144 -21.54 -1.12 -5.04
N VAL A 145 -20.22 -1.33 -5.10
CA VAL A 145 -19.25 -0.38 -4.56
C VAL A 145 -18.70 0.49 -5.69
N ILE A 146 -18.78 1.80 -5.50
CA ILE A 146 -18.09 2.77 -6.35
C ILE A 146 -16.80 3.13 -5.63
N GLY A 147 -15.68 2.60 -6.16
CA GLY A 147 -14.34 2.91 -5.65
C GLY A 147 -13.86 4.28 -6.10
N ASP A 148 -12.73 4.65 -5.57
CA ASP A 148 -11.94 5.81 -5.97
C ASP A 148 -10.48 5.38 -6.09
N ILE A 149 -9.68 6.10 -6.88
CA ILE A 149 -8.25 5.84 -7.06
C ILE A 149 -7.48 7.14 -6.81
N PRO A 150 -6.30 7.08 -6.17
CA PRO A 150 -5.42 8.22 -6.10
C PRO A 150 -4.88 8.53 -7.51
N MET A 151 -5.03 9.78 -7.97
CA MET A 151 -4.42 10.22 -9.23
C MET A 151 -2.92 10.51 -9.08
N TYR A 152 -2.48 10.67 -7.84
CA TYR A 152 -1.10 10.97 -7.48
C TYR A 152 -0.65 10.04 -6.36
N VAL A 153 0.64 9.87 -6.23
CA VAL A 153 1.29 9.26 -5.06
C VAL A 153 2.37 10.22 -4.57
N SER A 154 2.79 10.04 -3.33
CA SER A 154 3.95 10.77 -2.81
C SER A 154 5.20 10.46 -3.65
N ASP A 155 6.10 11.42 -3.81
CA ASP A 155 7.43 11.12 -4.33
C ASP A 155 8.24 10.23 -3.35
N ASP A 156 7.85 10.19 -2.08
CA ASP A 156 8.29 9.22 -1.07
C ASP A 156 7.32 8.01 -1.03
N SER A 157 7.23 7.29 -2.16
CA SER A 157 6.36 6.12 -2.34
C SER A 157 7.12 4.96 -2.97
N ALA A 158 6.57 3.75 -2.80
CA ALA A 158 7.06 2.54 -3.45
C ALA A 158 7.01 2.68 -4.97
N ASP A 159 5.94 3.30 -5.48
CA ASP A 159 5.72 3.51 -6.91
C ASP A 159 6.81 4.40 -7.52
N ALA A 160 7.07 5.56 -6.92
CA ALA A 160 8.10 6.49 -7.39
C ALA A 160 9.53 5.98 -7.17
N TRP A 161 9.73 5.10 -6.17
CA TRP A 161 11.02 4.48 -5.88
C TRP A 161 11.36 3.35 -6.85
N SER A 162 10.37 2.53 -7.20
CA SER A 162 10.58 1.34 -8.03
C SER A 162 10.45 1.59 -9.53
N GLU A 163 9.65 2.59 -9.92
CA GLU A 163 9.38 2.92 -11.32
C GLU A 163 9.50 4.44 -11.57
N PRO A 164 10.67 5.03 -11.28
CA PRO A 164 10.87 6.48 -11.35
C PRO A 164 10.64 7.07 -12.75
N GLU A 165 10.74 6.26 -13.80
CA GLU A 165 10.47 6.66 -15.19
C GLU A 165 9.01 7.04 -15.47
N ASN A 166 8.08 6.60 -14.60
CA ASN A 166 6.67 6.97 -14.70
C ASN A 166 6.36 8.33 -14.06
N PHE A 167 7.35 8.98 -13.45
CA PHE A 167 7.18 10.20 -12.67
C PHE A 167 8.13 11.31 -13.16
N TRP A 168 7.70 12.54 -12.98
CA TRP A 168 8.51 13.71 -13.34
C TRP A 168 9.46 14.05 -12.18
N LEU A 169 10.55 13.31 -12.11
CA LEU A 169 11.54 13.41 -11.05
C LEU A 169 12.83 14.04 -11.56
N SER A 170 13.52 14.76 -10.67
CA SER A 170 14.88 15.25 -10.89
C SER A 170 15.90 14.10 -10.83
N ASP A 171 17.14 14.37 -11.19
CA ASP A 171 18.26 13.42 -11.07
C ASP A 171 18.47 12.92 -9.63
N THR A 172 18.02 13.69 -8.64
CA THR A 172 18.05 13.31 -7.22
C THR A 172 16.82 12.52 -6.77
N GLY A 173 15.88 12.26 -7.67
CA GLY A 173 14.65 11.52 -7.40
C GLY A 173 13.55 12.33 -6.72
N LYS A 174 13.70 13.66 -6.59
CA LYS A 174 12.66 14.57 -6.07
C LYS A 174 11.71 14.98 -7.17
N ALA A 175 10.44 15.15 -6.84
CA ALA A 175 9.45 15.66 -7.77
C ALA A 175 9.89 17.06 -8.31
N ILE A 176 9.82 17.23 -9.64
CA ILE A 176 10.08 18.52 -10.30
C ILE A 176 8.87 19.41 -10.19
N GLU A 177 7.69 18.82 -10.30
CA GLU A 177 6.40 19.47 -10.10
C GLU A 177 5.59 18.64 -9.13
N ILE A 178 4.85 19.31 -8.24
CA ILE A 178 3.95 18.71 -7.27
C ILE A 178 2.53 19.16 -7.57
N SER A 179 1.59 18.24 -7.41
CA SER A 179 0.17 18.58 -7.51
C SER A 179 -0.24 19.43 -6.33
N GLY A 180 -1.08 20.42 -6.57
CA GLY A 180 -1.58 21.29 -5.51
C GLY A 180 -2.78 22.09 -5.95
N ALA A 181 -3.47 22.69 -4.99
CA ALA A 181 -4.51 23.67 -5.25
C ALA A 181 -3.94 25.09 -5.15
N PRO A 182 -4.40 26.02 -6.01
CA PRO A 182 -3.97 27.42 -5.92
C PRO A 182 -4.38 28.04 -4.56
N PRO A 183 -3.72 29.14 -4.15
CA PRO A 183 -4.11 29.88 -2.95
C PRO A 183 -5.61 30.23 -2.92
N ASP A 184 -6.21 30.04 -1.77
CA ASP A 184 -7.60 30.40 -1.50
C ASP A 184 -7.74 31.13 -0.14
N ASN A 185 -8.98 31.40 0.30
CA ASN A 185 -9.23 32.08 1.57
C ASN A 185 -8.88 31.25 2.82
N PHE A 186 -8.73 29.92 2.68
CA PHE A 186 -8.40 29.00 3.77
C PHE A 186 -6.92 28.61 3.77
N ALA A 187 -6.28 28.62 2.62
CA ALA A 187 -4.89 28.31 2.41
C ALA A 187 -4.22 29.39 1.55
N PRO A 188 -3.76 30.51 2.13
CA PRO A 188 -3.18 31.62 1.38
C PRO A 188 -1.90 31.25 0.59
N GLU A 189 -1.21 30.19 1.00
CA GLU A 189 -0.02 29.65 0.34
C GLU A 189 -0.37 28.56 -0.70
N GLY A 190 -1.65 28.21 -0.83
CA GLY A 190 -2.10 27.04 -1.57
C GLY A 190 -2.05 25.76 -0.72
N GLN A 191 -2.45 24.65 -1.30
CA GLN A 191 -2.39 23.30 -0.69
C GLN A 191 -1.55 22.42 -1.61
N VAL A 192 -0.58 21.76 -1.04
CA VAL A 192 0.29 20.76 -1.69
C VAL A 192 0.02 19.40 -1.07
#